data_2ee4b4c8e65dcdc7470c792118be59e0
#
_entry.id   2ee4b4c8e65dcdc7470c792118be59e0
#
_cell.length_a   1.000
_cell.length_b   1.000
_cell.length_c   1.000
_cell.angle_alpha   90.00
_cell.angle_beta   90.00
_cell.angle_gamma   90.00
#
_symmetry.space_group_name_H-M   'P 1'
#
loop_
_entity.id
_entity.type
_entity.pdbx_description
1 polymer ?
#
loop_
_entity_poly.entity_id
_entity_poly.type
_entity_poly.pdbx_seq_one_letter_code
_entity_poly.pdbx_strand_id
1 'polypeptide(L)'
;MTQPRLSLSHITKRYPAVVANDGVSLTVQPGEIHAVLGENGAGKSTLMKIIYGAVKPDAGEVRFNGEVVSIRNPQEARRLGISMVFQHFSLFQTLSVAENVWLGLDKSLSLAEVTERITQTAAQYGLDIDPKRPVHTLGVGEMQRVEIIRALLTNPQLLILDEPTSVLTPQAVEKLFVVLRQLAAEGRSILYISHKLHEIRALCTACTVMRAGRVTGVCDPRQETNASLSQLMIGSLPPELHVREHQPGAVVLNVKNLALNADDPFGVDLKGLSLQVRAGEVVGIAGVSGNGQRELLFALSGEDRRAQPHAMTLSGQAVGQLDPDQRRALGLHFVPEERLGRGAVPSLSLAQNLLLTRHEAVSSNGVGGVVGWLNLHSLQTQAADIIAKYKVKAGGPDAAAQSLSGGNLQKFLVGREIEAAPKLLIVSQPTWGVDVGAAAQIRAALLALRDAGCAVLVVSEELD
;
A
#
# COMPACT_ATOMS: atom_id res chain seq x y z
N MET A 1 -32.19 5.26 24.81
CA MET A 1 -31.02 5.36 23.89
C MET A 1 -30.11 4.21 24.22
N THR A 2 -29.74 3.41 23.26
CA THR A 2 -28.77 2.30 23.46
C THR A 2 -27.42 2.89 23.82
N GLN A 3 -26.77 2.32 24.81
CA GLN A 3 -25.45 2.76 25.27
C GLN A 3 -24.39 2.46 24.19
N PRO A 4 -23.53 3.44 23.82
CA PRO A 4 -22.50 3.19 22.82
C PRO A 4 -21.54 2.06 23.21
N ARG A 5 -21.09 1.27 22.22
CA ARG A 5 -20.06 0.24 22.39
C ARG A 5 -18.72 0.87 22.75
N LEU A 6 -18.33 1.89 22.00
CA LEU A 6 -17.10 2.64 22.21
C LEU A 6 -17.41 4.14 22.12
N SER A 7 -16.87 4.94 23.03
CA SER A 7 -16.89 6.40 22.93
C SER A 7 -15.50 6.93 23.29
N LEU A 8 -14.97 7.72 22.39
CA LEU A 8 -13.73 8.48 22.56
C LEU A 8 -14.10 9.95 22.69
N SER A 9 -13.58 10.62 23.73
CA SER A 9 -13.80 12.04 23.97
C SER A 9 -12.47 12.77 24.02
N HIS A 10 -12.25 13.69 23.07
CA HIS A 10 -11.10 14.59 23.00
C HIS A 10 -9.73 13.90 23.10
N ILE A 11 -9.56 12.74 22.47
CA ILE A 11 -8.32 11.98 22.48
C ILE A 11 -7.21 12.78 21.80
N THR A 12 -6.14 13.01 22.56
CA THR A 12 -4.95 13.72 22.09
C THR A 12 -3.70 12.85 22.26
N LYS A 13 -2.87 12.79 21.21
CA LYS A 13 -1.57 12.13 21.24
C LYS A 13 -0.54 12.96 20.50
N ARG A 14 0.56 13.27 21.20
CA ARG A 14 1.68 14.05 20.68
C ARG A 14 2.93 13.20 20.64
N TYR A 15 3.70 13.35 19.57
CA TYR A 15 5.05 12.86 19.43
C TYR A 15 5.98 14.08 19.23
N PRO A 16 7.32 13.94 19.39
CA PRO A 16 8.24 15.10 19.36
C PRO A 16 8.08 16.01 18.14
N ALA A 17 7.76 15.44 16.97
CA ALA A 17 7.67 16.17 15.71
C ALA A 17 6.24 16.34 15.17
N VAL A 18 5.22 15.71 15.82
CA VAL A 18 3.86 15.72 15.26
C VAL A 18 2.80 15.49 16.32
N VAL A 19 1.65 16.18 16.16
CA VAL A 19 0.42 15.88 16.91
C VAL A 19 -0.36 14.87 16.09
N ALA A 20 -0.28 13.58 16.50
CA ALA A 20 -0.90 12.48 15.74
C ALA A 20 -2.42 12.45 15.90
N ASN A 21 -2.93 12.79 17.10
CA ASN A 21 -4.36 12.98 17.36
C ASN A 21 -4.52 14.28 18.17
N ASP A 22 -5.46 15.13 17.79
CA ASP A 22 -5.71 16.45 18.39
C ASP A 22 -7.21 16.61 18.69
N GLY A 23 -7.60 16.24 19.89
CA GLY A 23 -8.97 16.34 20.37
C GLY A 23 -9.97 15.43 19.63
N VAL A 24 -9.55 14.23 19.21
CA VAL A 24 -10.38 13.31 18.43
C VAL A 24 -11.51 12.75 19.28
N SER A 25 -12.75 12.89 18.81
CA SER A 25 -13.94 12.27 19.38
C SER A 25 -14.59 11.34 18.35
N LEU A 26 -15.01 10.13 18.78
CA LEU A 26 -15.59 9.10 17.95
C LEU A 26 -16.54 8.24 18.78
N THR A 27 -17.67 7.86 18.20
CA THR A 27 -18.66 6.99 18.87
C THR A 27 -19.03 5.84 17.94
N VAL A 28 -19.07 4.62 18.48
CA VAL A 28 -19.48 3.41 17.77
C VAL A 28 -20.62 2.75 18.53
N GLN A 29 -21.70 2.42 17.81
CA GLN A 29 -22.87 1.76 18.40
C GLN A 29 -22.72 0.23 18.42
N PRO A 30 -23.46 -0.51 19.26
CA PRO A 30 -23.55 -1.97 19.17
C PRO A 30 -24.03 -2.41 17.77
N GLY A 31 -23.36 -3.41 17.18
CA GLY A 31 -23.70 -3.91 15.86
C GLY A 31 -23.39 -2.98 14.67
N GLU A 32 -22.69 -1.87 14.91
CA GLU A 32 -22.32 -0.90 13.88
C GLU A 32 -21.02 -1.31 13.18
N ILE A 33 -20.98 -1.16 11.86
CA ILE A 33 -19.74 -1.18 11.09
C ILE A 33 -19.36 0.28 10.82
N HIS A 34 -18.41 0.79 11.60
CA HIS A 34 -17.96 2.18 11.58
C HIS A 34 -16.64 2.33 10.86
N ALA A 35 -16.63 3.12 9.79
CA ALA A 35 -15.40 3.43 9.07
C ALA A 35 -14.59 4.52 9.76
N VAL A 36 -13.27 4.37 9.77
CA VAL A 36 -12.33 5.46 10.06
C VAL A 36 -11.52 5.76 8.81
N LEU A 37 -11.88 6.85 8.15
CA LEU A 37 -11.30 7.33 6.91
C LEU A 37 -10.22 8.39 7.15
N GLY A 38 -9.28 8.52 6.24
CA GLY A 38 -8.29 9.58 6.21
C GLY A 38 -7.06 9.18 5.41
N GLU A 39 -6.28 10.16 4.98
CA GLU A 39 -5.01 9.93 4.30
C GLU A 39 -3.97 9.27 5.22
N ASN A 40 -2.87 8.80 4.62
CA ASN A 40 -1.71 8.32 5.39
C ASN A 40 -1.16 9.47 6.26
N GLY A 41 -0.93 9.18 7.55
CA GLY A 41 -0.54 10.22 8.51
C GLY A 41 -1.69 11.02 9.12
N ALA A 42 -2.96 10.72 8.80
CA ALA A 42 -4.13 11.38 9.41
C ALA A 42 -4.34 11.05 10.89
N GLY A 43 -3.57 10.10 11.46
CA GLY A 43 -3.67 9.70 12.88
C GLY A 43 -4.50 8.44 13.14
N LYS A 44 -5.04 7.78 12.11
CA LYS A 44 -5.90 6.59 12.24
C LYS A 44 -5.24 5.45 13.02
N SER A 45 -4.06 5.00 12.60
CA SER A 45 -3.36 3.87 13.25
C SER A 45 -2.93 4.22 14.68
N THR A 46 -2.64 5.50 14.97
CA THR A 46 -2.37 5.95 16.35
C THR A 46 -3.63 5.85 17.21
N LEU A 47 -4.78 6.27 16.68
CA LEU A 47 -6.06 6.16 17.36
C LEU A 47 -6.41 4.69 17.66
N MET A 48 -6.21 3.78 16.68
CA MET A 48 -6.43 2.34 16.88
C MET A 48 -5.49 1.76 17.94
N LYS A 49 -4.21 2.15 17.93
CA LYS A 49 -3.24 1.73 18.96
C LYS A 49 -3.63 2.22 20.35
N ILE A 50 -4.28 3.38 20.46
CA ILE A 50 -4.82 3.89 21.73
C ILE A 50 -6.00 3.01 22.20
N ILE A 51 -6.96 2.72 21.32
CA ILE A 51 -8.12 1.87 21.64
C ILE A 51 -7.66 0.45 22.05
N TYR A 52 -6.63 -0.06 21.37
CA TYR A 52 -6.10 -1.41 21.64
C TYR A 52 -5.05 -1.44 22.78
N GLY A 53 -4.75 -0.29 23.41
CA GLY A 53 -3.83 -0.21 24.54
C GLY A 53 -2.34 -0.32 24.20
N ALA A 54 -1.97 -0.27 22.93
CA ALA A 54 -0.58 -0.27 22.50
C ALA A 54 0.10 1.10 22.65
N VAL A 55 -0.69 2.18 22.71
CA VAL A 55 -0.23 3.56 22.92
C VAL A 55 -1.15 4.23 23.96
N LYS A 56 -0.56 4.93 24.93
CA LYS A 56 -1.32 5.73 25.91
C LYS A 56 -1.62 7.11 25.32
N PRO A 57 -2.87 7.60 25.38
CA PRO A 57 -3.19 8.99 25.03
C PRO A 57 -2.58 9.95 26.04
N ASP A 58 -2.30 11.19 25.61
CA ASP A 58 -1.79 12.24 26.48
C ASP A 58 -2.95 13.02 27.14
N ALA A 59 -4.13 13.05 26.50
CA ALA A 59 -5.36 13.59 27.04
C ALA A 59 -6.59 12.93 26.41
N GLY A 60 -7.75 13.12 27.02
CA GLY A 60 -9.03 12.57 26.60
C GLY A 60 -9.45 11.34 27.39
N GLU A 61 -10.65 10.84 27.10
CA GLU A 61 -11.27 9.74 27.81
C GLU A 61 -11.76 8.66 26.84
N VAL A 62 -11.57 7.39 27.23
CA VAL A 62 -12.08 6.22 26.52
C VAL A 62 -13.19 5.59 27.36
N ARG A 63 -14.37 5.40 26.77
CA ARG A 63 -15.47 4.65 27.38
C ARG A 63 -15.78 3.42 26.54
N PHE A 64 -15.94 2.30 27.21
CA PHE A 64 -16.35 1.04 26.59
C PHE A 64 -17.58 0.52 27.30
N ASN A 65 -18.66 0.23 26.55
CA ASN A 65 -19.98 -0.07 27.12
C ASN A 65 -20.46 0.97 28.14
N GLY A 66 -20.14 2.25 27.92
CA GLY A 66 -20.48 3.40 28.77
C GLY A 66 -19.60 3.61 30.01
N GLU A 67 -18.74 2.66 30.35
CA GLU A 67 -17.82 2.78 31.49
C GLU A 67 -16.48 3.38 31.04
N VAL A 68 -15.92 4.28 31.87
CA VAL A 68 -14.58 4.84 31.63
C VAL A 68 -13.56 3.73 31.83
N VAL A 69 -12.72 3.50 30.81
CA VAL A 69 -11.70 2.47 30.83
C VAL A 69 -10.31 3.06 30.60
N SER A 70 -9.32 2.51 31.31
CA SER A 70 -7.89 2.83 31.06
C SER A 70 -7.19 1.57 30.54
N ILE A 71 -7.02 1.50 29.23
CA ILE A 71 -6.43 0.33 28.56
C ILE A 71 -4.92 0.54 28.45
N ARG A 72 -4.14 -0.26 29.18
CA ARG A 72 -2.69 -0.10 29.33
C ARG A 72 -1.88 -0.97 28.38
N ASN A 73 -2.48 -2.07 27.90
CA ASN A 73 -1.84 -3.03 27.02
C ASN A 73 -2.89 -3.82 26.23
N PRO A 74 -2.49 -4.51 25.15
CA PRO A 74 -3.39 -5.33 24.34
C PRO A 74 -4.09 -6.48 25.10
N GLN A 75 -3.51 -6.97 26.19
CA GLN A 75 -4.13 -8.03 27.00
C GLN A 75 -5.35 -7.50 27.75
N GLU A 76 -5.28 -6.27 28.30
CA GLU A 76 -6.42 -5.61 28.92
C GLU A 76 -7.52 -5.31 27.90
N ALA A 77 -7.15 -4.85 26.67
CA ALA A 77 -8.10 -4.65 25.57
C ALA A 77 -8.87 -5.95 25.27
N ARG A 78 -8.18 -7.06 25.12
CA ARG A 78 -8.83 -8.37 24.87
C ARG A 78 -9.74 -8.82 26.01
N ARG A 79 -9.38 -8.56 27.28
CA ARG A 79 -10.25 -8.86 28.43
C ARG A 79 -11.54 -8.05 28.43
N LEU A 80 -11.50 -6.83 27.91
CA LEU A 80 -12.67 -6.00 27.68
C LEU A 80 -13.50 -6.42 26.46
N GLY A 81 -13.00 -7.36 25.66
CA GLY A 81 -13.66 -7.78 24.42
C GLY A 81 -13.31 -6.91 23.22
N ILE A 82 -12.13 -6.30 23.19
CA ILE A 82 -11.60 -5.56 22.03
C ILE A 82 -10.51 -6.40 21.38
N SER A 83 -10.65 -6.70 20.08
CA SER A 83 -9.63 -7.40 19.30
C SER A 83 -9.26 -6.61 18.06
N MET A 84 -8.04 -6.82 17.58
CA MET A 84 -7.50 -6.08 16.43
C MET A 84 -6.81 -7.04 15.45
N VAL A 85 -7.12 -6.85 14.17
CA VAL A 85 -6.40 -7.40 13.03
C VAL A 85 -5.56 -6.26 12.45
N PHE A 86 -4.24 -6.47 12.40
CA PHE A 86 -3.28 -5.47 11.95
C PHE A 86 -3.12 -5.49 10.44
N GLN A 87 -2.65 -4.38 9.87
CA GLN A 87 -2.33 -4.24 8.46
C GLN A 87 -1.26 -5.23 7.98
N HIS A 88 -0.26 -5.51 8.83
CA HIS A 88 0.77 -6.52 8.57
C HIS A 88 0.51 -7.76 9.41
N PHE A 89 0.63 -8.92 8.78
CA PHE A 89 0.41 -10.18 9.47
C PHE A 89 1.40 -10.36 10.63
N SER A 90 0.84 -10.73 11.80
CA SER A 90 1.61 -11.02 12.99
C SER A 90 1.73 -12.55 13.18
N LEU A 91 2.07 -13.27 12.10
CA LEU A 91 2.15 -14.72 12.05
C LEU A 91 3.61 -15.19 11.95
N PHE A 92 3.94 -16.22 12.72
CA PHE A 92 5.22 -16.91 12.63
C PHE A 92 5.18 -17.92 11.49
N GLN A 93 6.00 -17.71 10.48
CA GLN A 93 6.03 -18.47 9.24
C GLN A 93 6.34 -19.98 9.45
N THR A 94 7.15 -20.28 10.46
CA THR A 94 7.60 -21.65 10.77
C THR A 94 6.59 -22.48 11.56
N LEU A 95 5.56 -21.85 12.13
CA LEU A 95 4.53 -22.49 12.92
C LEU A 95 3.31 -22.81 12.06
N SER A 96 2.52 -23.80 12.50
CA SER A 96 1.21 -24.10 11.93
C SER A 96 0.19 -23.00 12.26
N VAL A 97 -0.94 -23.00 11.56
CA VAL A 97 -2.08 -22.12 11.85
C VAL A 97 -2.53 -22.26 13.30
N ALA A 98 -2.72 -23.52 13.77
CA ALA A 98 -3.15 -23.78 15.14
C ALA A 98 -2.17 -23.25 16.19
N GLU A 99 -0.88 -23.44 16.00
CA GLU A 99 0.15 -22.91 16.90
C GLU A 99 0.17 -21.37 16.92
N ASN A 100 0.07 -20.72 15.77
CA ASN A 100 -0.01 -19.26 15.68
C ASN A 100 -1.23 -18.70 16.42
N VAL A 101 -2.37 -19.34 16.29
CA VAL A 101 -3.60 -18.94 17.00
C VAL A 101 -3.46 -19.19 18.49
N TRP A 102 -2.93 -20.35 18.89
CA TRP A 102 -2.72 -20.72 20.29
C TRP A 102 -1.82 -19.75 21.05
N LEU A 103 -0.76 -19.22 20.40
CA LEU A 103 0.12 -18.21 21.00
C LEU A 103 -0.62 -16.93 21.43
N GLY A 104 -1.72 -16.60 20.76
CA GLY A 104 -2.55 -15.43 21.05
C GLY A 104 -3.67 -15.65 22.07
N LEU A 105 -3.94 -16.90 22.46
CA LEU A 105 -5.04 -17.26 23.35
C LEU A 105 -4.55 -17.53 24.79
N ASP A 106 -5.49 -17.85 25.68
CA ASP A 106 -5.20 -18.24 27.04
C ASP A 106 -4.44 -19.58 27.05
N LYS A 107 -3.34 -19.62 27.80
CA LYS A 107 -2.47 -20.80 27.91
C LYS A 107 -3.13 -22.01 28.64
N SER A 108 -4.31 -21.85 29.23
CA SER A 108 -5.08 -22.95 29.79
C SER A 108 -5.64 -23.90 28.72
N LEU A 109 -5.73 -23.45 27.45
CA LEU A 109 -6.22 -24.25 26.35
C LEU A 109 -5.11 -25.13 25.77
N SER A 110 -5.41 -26.38 25.51
CA SER A 110 -4.54 -27.30 24.77
C SER A 110 -4.55 -26.97 23.26
N LEU A 111 -3.49 -27.35 22.55
CA LEU A 111 -3.42 -27.17 21.09
C LEU A 111 -4.55 -27.92 20.36
N ALA A 112 -4.99 -29.08 20.89
CA ALA A 112 -6.08 -29.86 20.34
C ALA A 112 -7.42 -29.08 20.43
N GLU A 113 -7.73 -28.51 21.60
CA GLU A 113 -8.92 -27.66 21.78
C GLU A 113 -8.92 -26.43 20.88
N VAL A 114 -7.76 -25.82 20.73
CA VAL A 114 -7.62 -24.66 19.81
C VAL A 114 -7.84 -25.08 18.37
N THR A 115 -7.29 -26.20 17.95
CA THR A 115 -7.51 -26.79 16.61
C THR A 115 -9.00 -27.03 16.33
N GLU A 116 -9.72 -27.61 17.30
CA GLU A 116 -11.17 -27.82 17.18
C GLU A 116 -11.94 -26.50 17.07
N ARG A 117 -11.63 -25.50 17.92
CA ARG A 117 -12.26 -24.19 17.89
C ARG A 117 -11.99 -23.45 16.57
N ILE A 118 -10.78 -23.55 16.00
CA ILE A 118 -10.47 -23.00 14.67
C ILE A 118 -11.40 -23.64 13.64
N THR A 119 -11.52 -24.97 13.63
CA THR A 119 -12.36 -25.69 12.66
C THR A 119 -13.83 -25.29 12.78
N GLN A 120 -14.34 -25.17 14.00
CA GLN A 120 -15.72 -24.73 14.26
C GLN A 120 -15.95 -23.29 13.80
N THR A 121 -15.05 -22.36 14.15
CA THR A 121 -15.15 -20.96 13.76
C THR A 121 -15.01 -20.79 12.24
N ALA A 122 -14.09 -21.53 11.62
CA ALA A 122 -13.91 -21.54 10.16
C ALA A 122 -15.20 -22.00 9.45
N ALA A 123 -15.83 -23.05 9.92
CA ALA A 123 -17.09 -23.54 9.37
C ALA A 123 -18.25 -22.56 9.59
N GLN A 124 -18.34 -21.94 10.77
CA GLN A 124 -19.40 -21.00 11.12
C GLN A 124 -19.40 -19.75 10.22
N TYR A 125 -18.22 -19.23 9.89
CA TYR A 125 -18.07 -17.99 9.14
C TYR A 125 -17.62 -18.19 7.69
N GLY A 126 -17.50 -19.43 7.21
CA GLY A 126 -17.07 -19.73 5.85
C GLY A 126 -15.60 -19.32 5.57
N LEU A 127 -14.77 -19.30 6.61
CA LEU A 127 -13.34 -18.97 6.58
C LEU A 127 -12.49 -20.23 6.41
N ASP A 128 -12.62 -20.91 5.29
CA ASP A 128 -11.96 -22.20 5.04
C ASP A 128 -10.44 -22.13 5.24
N ILE A 129 -9.92 -22.89 6.23
CA ILE A 129 -8.49 -22.98 6.58
C ILE A 129 -8.20 -24.31 7.26
N ASP A 130 -7.09 -24.94 6.92
CA ASP A 130 -6.59 -26.13 7.62
C ASP A 130 -5.70 -25.73 8.81
N PRO A 131 -6.09 -26.03 10.06
CA PRO A 131 -5.34 -25.65 11.25
C PRO A 131 -3.93 -26.27 11.32
N LYS A 132 -3.67 -27.36 10.60
CA LYS A 132 -2.40 -28.08 10.64
C LYS A 132 -1.37 -27.55 9.64
N ARG A 133 -1.80 -26.74 8.66
CA ARG A 133 -0.88 -26.21 7.64
C ARG A 133 0.14 -25.25 8.24
N PRO A 134 1.44 -25.37 7.87
CA PRO A 134 2.44 -24.35 8.18
C PRO A 134 2.12 -23.03 7.51
N VAL A 135 2.31 -21.91 8.22
CA VAL A 135 1.92 -20.57 7.72
C VAL A 135 2.67 -20.17 6.45
N HIS A 136 3.95 -20.55 6.29
CA HIS A 136 4.72 -20.27 5.07
C HIS A 136 4.16 -20.90 3.79
N THR A 137 3.24 -21.87 3.91
CA THR A 137 2.57 -22.50 2.75
C THR A 137 1.26 -21.82 2.39
N LEU A 138 0.84 -20.82 3.16
CA LEU A 138 -0.43 -20.13 2.97
C LEU A 138 -0.28 -18.99 1.96
N GLY A 139 -1.28 -18.83 1.11
CA GLY A 139 -1.45 -17.62 0.35
C GLY A 139 -1.87 -16.44 1.25
N VAL A 140 -1.67 -15.21 0.76
CA VAL A 140 -1.94 -13.98 1.51
C VAL A 140 -3.39 -13.92 2.02
N GLY A 141 -4.37 -14.31 1.18
CA GLY A 141 -5.78 -14.37 1.58
C GLY A 141 -6.06 -15.42 2.66
N GLU A 142 -5.28 -16.52 2.70
CA GLU A 142 -5.37 -17.52 3.77
C GLU A 142 -4.79 -16.97 5.07
N MET A 143 -3.65 -16.29 5.02
CA MET A 143 -3.07 -15.62 6.20
C MET A 143 -4.03 -14.60 6.80
N GLN A 144 -4.74 -13.84 5.96
CA GLN A 144 -5.79 -12.91 6.42
C GLN A 144 -6.92 -13.63 7.16
N ARG A 145 -7.38 -14.80 6.65
CA ARG A 145 -8.39 -15.61 7.33
C ARG A 145 -7.90 -16.10 8.69
N VAL A 146 -6.63 -16.50 8.81
CA VAL A 146 -6.02 -16.91 10.09
C VAL A 146 -6.05 -15.75 11.10
N GLU A 147 -5.68 -14.55 10.70
CA GLU A 147 -5.74 -13.36 11.58
C GLU A 147 -7.17 -13.07 12.07
N ILE A 148 -8.14 -13.17 11.18
CA ILE A 148 -9.55 -12.95 11.51
C ILE A 148 -10.03 -14.03 12.48
N ILE A 149 -9.77 -15.34 12.21
CA ILE A 149 -10.12 -16.43 13.10
C ILE A 149 -9.47 -16.24 14.47
N ARG A 150 -8.19 -15.88 14.52
CA ARG A 150 -7.48 -15.59 15.77
C ARG A 150 -8.16 -14.49 16.58
N ALA A 151 -8.60 -13.42 15.92
CA ALA A 151 -9.34 -12.36 16.58
C ALA A 151 -10.73 -12.81 17.05
N LEU A 152 -11.46 -13.59 16.25
CA LEU A 152 -12.80 -14.09 16.59
C LEU A 152 -12.80 -15.07 17.78
N LEU A 153 -11.77 -15.89 17.92
CA LEU A 153 -11.63 -16.85 19.02
C LEU A 153 -11.49 -16.18 20.40
N THR A 154 -11.18 -14.89 20.44
CA THR A 154 -11.23 -14.09 21.68
C THR A 154 -12.65 -13.59 22.02
N ASN A 155 -13.65 -13.94 21.20
CA ASN A 155 -15.05 -13.52 21.33
C ASN A 155 -15.22 -12.00 21.49
N PRO A 156 -14.75 -11.18 20.55
CA PRO A 156 -14.74 -9.72 20.69
C PRO A 156 -16.15 -9.14 20.61
N GLN A 157 -16.38 -8.09 21.39
CA GLN A 157 -17.54 -7.20 21.25
C GLN A 157 -17.24 -6.06 20.28
N LEU A 158 -15.95 -5.68 20.14
CA LEU A 158 -15.42 -4.71 19.19
C LEU A 158 -14.25 -5.33 18.43
N LEU A 159 -14.38 -5.42 17.11
CA LEU A 159 -13.33 -5.88 16.20
C LEU A 159 -12.77 -4.70 15.43
N ILE A 160 -11.46 -4.47 15.54
CA ILE A 160 -10.73 -3.43 14.79
C ILE A 160 -10.03 -4.11 13.62
N LEU A 161 -10.23 -3.58 12.41
CA LEU A 161 -9.61 -4.07 11.18
C LEU A 161 -8.83 -2.93 10.52
N ASP A 162 -7.51 -3.03 10.50
CA ASP A 162 -6.63 -2.02 9.91
C ASP A 162 -6.22 -2.43 8.49
N GLU A 163 -6.84 -1.81 7.48
CA GLU A 163 -6.66 -2.08 6.04
C GLU A 163 -6.73 -3.57 5.67
N PRO A 164 -7.79 -4.30 6.06
CA PRO A 164 -7.81 -5.77 5.95
C PRO A 164 -7.88 -6.30 4.52
N THR A 165 -8.12 -5.45 3.54
CA THR A 165 -8.31 -5.81 2.13
C THR A 165 -7.14 -5.39 1.23
N SER A 166 -6.08 -4.83 1.81
CA SER A 166 -4.95 -4.28 1.04
C SER A 166 -4.26 -5.32 0.13
N VAL A 167 -4.36 -6.59 0.48
CA VAL A 167 -3.69 -7.72 -0.19
C VAL A 167 -4.67 -8.80 -0.67
N LEU A 168 -5.98 -8.51 -0.68
CA LEU A 168 -7.03 -9.46 -1.05
C LEU A 168 -7.50 -9.25 -2.49
N THR A 169 -7.85 -10.35 -3.16
CA THR A 169 -8.57 -10.30 -4.43
C THR A 169 -9.99 -9.76 -4.23
N PRO A 170 -10.63 -9.17 -5.26
CA PRO A 170 -12.02 -8.70 -5.16
C PRO A 170 -12.98 -9.77 -4.63
N GLN A 171 -12.84 -11.02 -5.07
CA GLN A 171 -13.67 -12.13 -4.59
C GLN A 171 -13.45 -12.45 -3.11
N ALA A 172 -12.21 -12.32 -2.62
CA ALA A 172 -11.89 -12.50 -1.20
C ALA A 172 -12.44 -11.34 -0.36
N VAL A 173 -12.45 -10.12 -0.88
CA VAL A 173 -13.05 -8.93 -0.23
C VAL A 173 -14.57 -9.15 -0.04
N GLU A 174 -15.27 -9.60 -1.07
CA GLU A 174 -16.72 -9.87 -0.97
C GLU A 174 -17.03 -10.95 0.10
N LYS A 175 -16.24 -12.02 0.16
CA LYS A 175 -16.37 -13.05 1.21
C LYS A 175 -16.15 -12.46 2.60
N LEU A 176 -15.12 -11.63 2.77
CA LEU A 176 -14.86 -10.93 4.02
C LEU A 176 -16.04 -10.04 4.42
N PHE A 177 -16.63 -9.29 3.48
CA PHE A 177 -17.78 -8.42 3.76
C PHE A 177 -18.99 -9.20 4.23
N VAL A 178 -19.25 -10.39 3.69
CA VAL A 178 -20.32 -11.28 4.18
C VAL A 178 -20.08 -11.63 5.64
N VAL A 179 -18.86 -12.02 6.02
CA VAL A 179 -18.50 -12.34 7.41
C VAL A 179 -18.70 -11.13 8.33
N LEU A 180 -18.23 -9.94 7.91
CA LEU A 180 -18.34 -8.74 8.73
C LEU A 180 -19.79 -8.30 8.94
N ARG A 181 -20.64 -8.43 7.92
CA ARG A 181 -22.09 -8.17 8.06
C ARG A 181 -22.76 -9.17 9.02
N GLN A 182 -22.38 -10.44 8.95
CA GLN A 182 -22.87 -11.45 9.88
C GLN A 182 -22.48 -11.13 11.33
N LEU A 183 -21.22 -10.78 11.58
CA LEU A 183 -20.73 -10.38 12.90
C LEU A 183 -21.47 -9.15 13.44
N ALA A 184 -21.74 -8.16 12.61
CA ALA A 184 -22.50 -6.99 12.97
C ALA A 184 -23.96 -7.32 13.31
N ALA A 185 -24.59 -8.22 12.54
CA ALA A 185 -25.94 -8.72 12.83
C ALA A 185 -26.01 -9.53 14.14
N GLU A 186 -24.92 -10.17 14.57
CA GLU A 186 -24.77 -10.82 15.87
C GLU A 186 -24.53 -9.80 17.03
N GLY A 187 -24.53 -8.49 16.75
CA GLY A 187 -24.36 -7.41 17.72
C GLY A 187 -22.90 -7.04 18.04
N ARG A 188 -21.93 -7.57 17.29
CA ARG A 188 -20.53 -7.16 17.40
C ARG A 188 -20.32 -5.85 16.65
N SER A 189 -19.57 -4.93 17.23
CA SER A 189 -19.22 -3.67 16.59
C SER A 189 -17.89 -3.83 15.83
N ILE A 190 -17.76 -3.13 14.70
CA ILE A 190 -16.58 -3.23 13.85
C ILE A 190 -16.05 -1.81 13.58
N LEU A 191 -14.77 -1.56 13.87
CA LEU A 191 -14.03 -0.41 13.39
C LEU A 191 -13.23 -0.84 12.16
N TYR A 192 -13.60 -0.28 11.01
CA TYR A 192 -13.03 -0.61 9.71
C TYR A 192 -12.18 0.55 9.20
N ILE A 193 -10.86 0.37 9.13
CA ILE A 193 -9.93 1.35 8.61
C ILE A 193 -9.60 0.99 7.17
N SER A 194 -9.89 1.88 6.25
CA SER A 194 -9.51 1.74 4.84
C SER A 194 -9.42 3.13 4.20
N HIS A 195 -8.68 3.22 3.11
CA HIS A 195 -8.67 4.39 2.23
C HIS A 195 -9.45 4.13 0.93
N LYS A 196 -9.97 2.91 0.73
CA LYS A 196 -10.75 2.50 -0.45
C LYS A 196 -12.21 2.90 -0.28
N LEU A 197 -12.61 4.00 -0.91
CA LEU A 197 -13.93 4.61 -0.72
C LEU A 197 -15.08 3.70 -1.15
N HIS A 198 -14.91 2.89 -2.20
CA HIS A 198 -15.91 1.95 -2.65
C HIS A 198 -16.21 0.86 -1.61
N GLU A 199 -15.18 0.36 -0.89
CA GLU A 199 -15.34 -0.61 0.19
C GLU A 199 -16.14 -0.02 1.35
N ILE A 200 -15.78 1.20 1.77
CA ILE A 200 -16.45 1.92 2.85
C ILE A 200 -17.94 2.13 2.54
N ARG A 201 -18.26 2.57 1.33
CA ARG A 201 -19.64 2.77 0.88
C ARG A 201 -20.43 1.47 0.76
N ALA A 202 -19.78 0.37 0.40
CA ALA A 202 -20.40 -0.94 0.28
C ALA A 202 -20.65 -1.63 1.64
N LEU A 203 -19.78 -1.40 2.64
CA LEU A 203 -19.78 -2.15 3.88
C LEU A 203 -20.29 -1.35 5.09
N CYS A 204 -19.85 -0.09 5.24
CA CYS A 204 -19.99 0.64 6.49
C CYS A 204 -21.32 1.42 6.57
N THR A 205 -21.85 1.54 7.80
CA THR A 205 -23.11 2.24 8.09
C THR A 205 -22.87 3.64 8.66
N ALA A 206 -21.68 3.90 9.17
CA ALA A 206 -21.23 5.20 9.67
C ALA A 206 -19.76 5.40 9.36
N CYS A 207 -19.32 6.64 9.30
CA CYS A 207 -17.96 7.00 8.97
C CYS A 207 -17.50 8.23 9.74
N THR A 208 -16.29 8.16 10.31
CA THR A 208 -15.55 9.30 10.84
C THR A 208 -14.36 9.58 9.95
N VAL A 209 -14.29 10.78 9.37
CA VAL A 209 -13.20 11.21 8.51
C VAL A 209 -12.16 11.99 9.31
N MET A 210 -10.90 11.62 9.19
CA MET A 210 -9.77 12.25 9.88
C MET A 210 -8.80 12.91 8.89
N ARG A 211 -8.30 14.07 9.24
CA ARG A 211 -7.25 14.78 8.50
C ARG A 211 -6.34 15.51 9.47
N ALA A 212 -5.01 15.33 9.34
CA ALA A 212 -3.98 15.97 10.16
C ALA A 212 -4.27 15.85 11.69
N GLY A 213 -4.67 14.65 12.13
CA GLY A 213 -4.93 14.36 13.54
C GLY A 213 -6.30 14.80 14.08
N ARG A 214 -7.16 15.41 13.27
CA ARG A 214 -8.48 15.90 13.67
C ARG A 214 -9.61 15.25 12.91
N VAL A 215 -10.79 15.21 13.48
CA VAL A 215 -12.03 14.82 12.79
C VAL A 215 -12.49 15.97 11.90
N THR A 216 -12.70 15.71 10.63
CA THR A 216 -13.18 16.67 9.63
C THR A 216 -14.63 16.45 9.22
N GLY A 217 -15.19 15.28 9.51
CA GLY A 217 -16.59 14.98 9.24
C GLY A 217 -17.02 13.65 9.84
N VAL A 218 -18.32 13.54 10.09
CA VAL A 218 -18.99 12.28 10.47
C VAL A 218 -20.22 12.17 9.58
N CYS A 219 -20.37 11.04 8.89
CA CYS A 219 -21.43 10.84 7.89
C CYS A 219 -21.85 9.37 7.76
N ASP A 220 -22.98 9.14 7.07
CA ASP A 220 -23.31 7.81 6.52
C ASP A 220 -22.66 7.69 5.12
N PRO A 221 -21.64 6.86 4.96
CA PRO A 221 -20.90 6.79 3.70
C PRO A 221 -21.74 6.29 2.51
N ARG A 222 -22.86 5.65 2.75
CA ARG A 222 -23.79 5.16 1.69
C ARG A 222 -24.52 6.33 1.02
N GLN A 223 -24.66 7.46 1.72
CA GLN A 223 -25.30 8.69 1.21
C GLN A 223 -24.30 9.65 0.56
N GLU A 224 -23.00 9.40 0.74
CA GLU A 224 -21.92 10.22 0.21
C GLU A 224 -21.45 9.76 -1.17
N THR A 225 -20.87 10.68 -1.94
CA THR A 225 -20.14 10.36 -3.17
C THR A 225 -18.67 10.11 -2.89
N ASN A 226 -17.94 9.46 -3.80
CA ASN A 226 -16.48 9.34 -3.69
C ASN A 226 -15.81 10.73 -3.67
N ALA A 227 -16.36 11.70 -4.39
CA ALA A 227 -15.85 13.08 -4.43
C ALA A 227 -16.03 13.80 -3.09
N SER A 228 -17.21 13.70 -2.44
CA SER A 228 -17.47 14.31 -1.14
C SER A 228 -16.61 13.70 -0.04
N LEU A 229 -16.47 12.38 0.01
CA LEU A 229 -15.59 11.70 0.95
C LEU A 229 -14.13 12.09 0.73
N SER A 230 -13.66 12.13 -0.53
CA SER A 230 -12.31 12.59 -0.87
C SER A 230 -12.06 14.03 -0.42
N GLN A 231 -13.05 14.91 -0.61
CA GLN A 231 -12.94 16.30 -0.17
C GLN A 231 -12.80 16.42 1.35
N LEU A 232 -13.55 15.63 2.12
CA LEU A 232 -13.41 15.57 3.58
C LEU A 232 -12.02 15.06 4.01
N MET A 233 -11.48 14.08 3.29
CA MET A 233 -10.16 13.49 3.58
C MET A 233 -9.00 14.42 3.23
N ILE A 234 -9.02 15.01 2.04
CA ILE A 234 -7.91 15.78 1.47
C ILE A 234 -8.07 17.28 1.73
N GLY A 235 -9.32 17.75 1.79
CA GLY A 235 -9.67 19.18 1.95
C GLY A 235 -9.80 19.94 0.62
N SER A 236 -9.57 19.25 -0.50
CA SER A 236 -9.79 19.73 -1.86
C SER A 236 -10.35 18.60 -2.71
N LEU A 237 -11.05 18.92 -3.77
CA LEU A 237 -11.43 17.90 -4.75
C LEU A 237 -10.18 17.35 -5.41
N PRO A 238 -10.07 16.01 -5.60
CA PRO A 238 -9.02 15.45 -6.43
C PRO A 238 -9.08 16.11 -7.82
N PRO A 239 -7.93 16.37 -8.47
CA PRO A 239 -7.95 16.90 -9.84
C PRO A 239 -8.67 15.90 -10.74
N GLU A 240 -9.60 16.40 -11.55
CA GLU A 240 -10.21 15.60 -12.60
C GLU A 240 -9.15 15.16 -13.60
N LEU A 241 -9.07 13.86 -13.86
CA LEU A 241 -8.16 13.32 -14.85
C LEU A 241 -8.78 13.51 -16.24
N HIS A 242 -8.36 14.53 -16.94
CA HIS A 242 -8.75 14.69 -18.34
C HIS A 242 -7.86 13.81 -19.23
N VAL A 243 -8.42 12.67 -19.63
CA VAL A 243 -7.78 11.80 -20.63
C VAL A 243 -8.03 12.43 -22.01
N ARG A 244 -6.98 13.02 -22.57
CA ARG A 244 -7.03 13.50 -23.96
C ARG A 244 -6.93 12.31 -24.91
N GLU A 245 -7.75 12.32 -25.96
CA GLU A 245 -7.54 11.40 -27.06
C GLU A 245 -6.18 11.69 -27.71
N HIS A 246 -5.36 10.67 -27.81
CA HIS A 246 -4.04 10.76 -28.43
C HIS A 246 -3.88 9.63 -29.43
N GLN A 247 -3.35 9.92 -30.60
CA GLN A 247 -3.01 8.87 -31.57
C GLN A 247 -1.63 8.32 -31.23
N PRO A 248 -1.51 7.00 -30.94
CA PRO A 248 -0.24 6.39 -30.64
C PRO A 248 0.75 6.55 -31.82
N GLY A 249 1.98 6.92 -31.48
CA GLY A 249 3.07 7.10 -32.43
C GLY A 249 3.78 5.79 -32.81
N ALA A 250 5.06 5.87 -33.10
CA ALA A 250 5.90 4.69 -33.42
C ALA A 250 6.02 3.72 -32.23
N VAL A 251 6.26 2.46 -32.52
CA VAL A 251 6.53 1.43 -31.50
C VAL A 251 7.87 1.74 -30.80
N VAL A 252 7.82 1.95 -29.50
CA VAL A 252 8.98 2.20 -28.65
C VAL A 252 9.46 0.90 -28.01
N LEU A 253 8.57 0.16 -27.35
CA LEU A 253 8.86 -1.18 -26.80
C LEU A 253 8.15 -2.22 -27.66
N ASN A 254 8.90 -3.26 -28.06
CA ASN A 254 8.30 -4.42 -28.70
C ASN A 254 8.89 -5.69 -28.08
N VAL A 255 8.03 -6.47 -27.47
CA VAL A 255 8.34 -7.78 -26.88
C VAL A 255 7.68 -8.84 -27.76
N LYS A 256 8.45 -9.84 -28.18
CA LYS A 256 7.97 -10.92 -29.05
C LYS A 256 8.34 -12.27 -28.47
N ASN A 257 7.33 -13.06 -28.17
CA ASN A 257 7.46 -14.45 -27.73
C ASN A 257 8.48 -14.63 -26.60
N LEU A 258 8.48 -13.72 -25.62
CA LEU A 258 9.39 -13.76 -24.49
C LEU A 258 9.07 -14.97 -23.62
N ALA A 259 9.98 -15.91 -23.56
CA ALA A 259 9.88 -17.11 -22.74
C ALA A 259 11.11 -17.21 -21.84
N LEU A 260 10.91 -17.32 -20.53
CA LEU A 260 11.96 -17.46 -19.53
C LEU A 260 11.48 -18.40 -18.43
N ASN A 261 12.30 -19.37 -18.08
CA ASN A 261 12.05 -20.20 -16.91
C ASN A 261 12.38 -19.39 -15.63
N ALA A 262 11.57 -19.55 -14.60
CA ALA A 262 11.85 -18.95 -13.31
C ALA A 262 13.15 -19.51 -12.71
N ASP A 263 13.96 -18.64 -12.10
CA ASP A 263 15.16 -19.07 -11.35
C ASP A 263 14.80 -19.52 -9.93
N ASP A 264 13.72 -18.95 -9.39
CA ASP A 264 13.20 -19.26 -8.07
C ASP A 264 12.26 -20.47 -8.17
N PRO A 265 12.39 -21.50 -7.32
CA PRO A 265 11.45 -22.63 -7.26
C PRO A 265 9.98 -22.22 -7.08
N PHE A 266 9.72 -21.04 -6.52
CA PHE A 266 8.39 -20.46 -6.34
C PHE A 266 8.03 -19.38 -7.37
N GLY A 267 8.93 -19.13 -8.35
CA GLY A 267 8.73 -18.18 -9.43
C GLY A 267 7.80 -18.72 -10.51
N VAL A 268 7.42 -17.87 -11.44
CA VAL A 268 6.51 -18.18 -12.55
C VAL A 268 7.25 -18.10 -13.88
N ASP A 269 7.13 -19.16 -14.69
CA ASP A 269 7.67 -19.17 -16.04
C ASP A 269 6.93 -18.17 -16.95
N LEU A 270 7.68 -17.37 -17.69
CA LEU A 270 7.12 -16.59 -18.80
C LEU A 270 6.98 -17.49 -20.04
N LYS A 271 5.76 -17.60 -20.56
CA LYS A 271 5.41 -18.55 -21.63
C LYS A 271 5.01 -17.84 -22.92
N GLY A 272 5.99 -17.30 -23.66
CA GLY A 272 5.73 -16.73 -24.97
C GLY A 272 4.98 -15.41 -24.97
N LEU A 273 5.26 -14.52 -24.01
CA LEU A 273 4.60 -13.23 -23.86
C LEU A 273 4.98 -12.29 -25.01
N SER A 274 3.98 -11.62 -25.58
CA SER A 274 4.18 -10.61 -26.62
C SER A 274 3.36 -9.36 -26.27
N LEU A 275 4.00 -8.18 -26.37
CA LEU A 275 3.33 -6.89 -26.16
C LEU A 275 4.08 -5.79 -26.92
N GLN A 276 3.39 -4.70 -27.21
CA GLN A 276 3.95 -3.48 -27.77
C GLN A 276 3.49 -2.28 -26.97
N VAL A 277 4.37 -1.27 -26.85
CA VAL A 277 4.04 0.04 -26.30
C VAL A 277 4.54 1.11 -27.27
N ARG A 278 3.66 2.03 -27.65
CA ARG A 278 3.94 3.08 -28.62
C ARG A 278 4.22 4.42 -27.95
N ALA A 279 4.88 5.31 -28.64
CA ALA A 279 5.07 6.70 -28.21
C ALA A 279 3.69 7.35 -27.97
N GLY A 280 3.54 8.05 -26.84
CA GLY A 280 2.28 8.66 -26.45
C GLY A 280 1.16 7.67 -26.04
N GLU A 281 1.51 6.43 -25.68
CA GLU A 281 0.58 5.40 -25.26
C GLU A 281 0.82 5.01 -23.80
N VAL A 282 -0.26 4.72 -23.06
CA VAL A 282 -0.20 4.03 -21.79
C VAL A 282 -0.75 2.62 -21.97
N VAL A 283 0.07 1.61 -21.74
CA VAL A 283 -0.34 0.20 -21.72
C VAL A 283 -0.36 -0.27 -20.28
N GLY A 284 -1.50 -0.85 -19.85
CA GLY A 284 -1.67 -1.44 -18.53
C GLY A 284 -1.54 -2.95 -18.57
N ILE A 285 -0.76 -3.52 -17.67
CA ILE A 285 -0.77 -4.95 -17.34
C ILE A 285 -1.45 -5.08 -15.99
N ALA A 286 -2.65 -5.63 -15.98
CA ALA A 286 -3.44 -5.88 -14.78
C ALA A 286 -3.43 -7.37 -14.44
N GLY A 287 -3.36 -7.68 -13.15
CA GLY A 287 -3.43 -9.07 -12.68
C GLY A 287 -3.07 -9.19 -11.21
N VAL A 288 -3.52 -10.29 -10.61
CA VAL A 288 -3.20 -10.62 -9.22
C VAL A 288 -1.73 -11.01 -9.09
N SER A 289 -1.08 -10.61 -8.00
CA SER A 289 0.32 -10.96 -7.70
C SER A 289 0.60 -12.46 -7.85
N GLY A 290 1.80 -12.79 -8.31
CA GLY A 290 2.22 -14.19 -8.49
C GLY A 290 1.88 -14.81 -9.85
N ASN A 291 1.49 -14.00 -10.85
CA ASN A 291 1.21 -14.45 -12.22
C ASN A 291 2.32 -14.10 -13.22
N GLY A 292 3.56 -13.90 -12.77
CA GLY A 292 4.72 -13.63 -13.61
C GLY A 292 5.02 -12.14 -13.84
N GLN A 293 4.31 -11.23 -13.17
CA GLN A 293 4.57 -9.78 -13.29
C GLN A 293 5.99 -9.43 -12.84
N ARG A 294 6.47 -10.04 -11.76
CA ARG A 294 7.83 -9.83 -11.23
C ARG A 294 8.89 -10.27 -12.24
N GLU A 295 8.75 -11.46 -12.77
CA GLU A 295 9.67 -12.05 -13.75
C GLU A 295 9.69 -11.22 -15.05
N LEU A 296 8.52 -10.77 -15.50
CA LEU A 296 8.41 -9.85 -16.63
C LEU A 296 9.13 -8.53 -16.36
N LEU A 297 8.94 -7.93 -15.18
CA LEU A 297 9.58 -6.67 -14.83
C LEU A 297 11.10 -6.81 -14.73
N PHE A 298 11.62 -7.91 -14.20
CA PHE A 298 13.07 -8.20 -14.19
C PHE A 298 13.63 -8.34 -15.61
N ALA A 299 12.91 -9.02 -16.50
CA ALA A 299 13.30 -9.14 -17.89
C ALA A 299 13.27 -7.77 -18.61
N LEU A 300 12.24 -6.94 -18.37
CA LEU A 300 12.09 -5.62 -18.99
C LEU A 300 13.08 -4.58 -18.44
N SER A 301 13.40 -4.61 -17.14
CA SER A 301 14.38 -3.70 -16.53
C SER A 301 15.83 -4.02 -16.90
N GLY A 302 16.12 -5.28 -17.29
CA GLY A 302 17.47 -5.75 -17.56
C GLY A 302 18.17 -6.38 -16.36
N GLU A 303 17.46 -6.57 -15.26
CA GLU A 303 17.93 -7.33 -14.10
C GLU A 303 18.03 -8.83 -14.44
N ASP A 304 17.09 -9.36 -15.23
CA ASP A 304 17.21 -10.66 -15.89
C ASP A 304 17.61 -10.49 -17.37
N ARG A 305 18.78 -10.97 -17.73
CA ARG A 305 19.38 -10.84 -19.07
C ARG A 305 19.38 -12.15 -19.88
N ARG A 306 18.64 -13.15 -19.45
CA ARG A 306 18.60 -14.47 -20.09
C ARG A 306 17.75 -14.51 -21.36
N ALA A 307 17.00 -13.46 -21.64
CA ALA A 307 16.18 -13.36 -22.84
C ALA A 307 17.03 -13.37 -24.13
N GLN A 308 16.45 -13.89 -25.21
CA GLN A 308 17.06 -13.77 -26.53
C GLN A 308 17.24 -12.30 -26.91
N PRO A 309 18.34 -11.90 -27.60
CA PRO A 309 18.60 -10.47 -27.87
C PRO A 309 17.42 -9.76 -28.53
N HIS A 310 16.80 -10.39 -29.53
CA HIS A 310 15.68 -9.81 -30.30
C HIS A 310 14.29 -10.11 -29.73
N ALA A 311 14.18 -10.85 -28.62
CA ALA A 311 12.89 -11.04 -27.93
C ALA A 311 12.33 -9.73 -27.41
N MET A 312 13.20 -8.74 -27.20
CA MET A 312 12.82 -7.39 -26.79
C MET A 312 13.60 -6.36 -27.59
N THR A 313 12.90 -5.34 -28.13
CA THR A 313 13.53 -4.19 -28.79
C THR A 313 13.03 -2.89 -28.22
N LEU A 314 13.92 -1.91 -28.07
CA LEU A 314 13.61 -0.53 -27.67
C LEU A 314 13.93 0.41 -28.85
N SER A 315 12.91 1.05 -29.41
CA SER A 315 13.03 1.87 -30.63
C SER A 315 13.75 1.15 -31.77
N GLY A 316 13.50 -0.16 -31.94
CA GLY A 316 14.12 -1.02 -32.96
C GLY A 316 15.46 -1.64 -32.58
N GLN A 317 16.11 -1.22 -31.51
CA GLN A 317 17.38 -1.76 -31.04
C GLN A 317 17.12 -2.97 -30.12
N ALA A 318 17.83 -4.08 -30.33
CA ALA A 318 17.73 -5.28 -29.49
C ALA A 318 18.27 -5.00 -28.07
N VAL A 319 17.47 -5.31 -27.03
CA VAL A 319 17.80 -5.02 -25.63
C VAL A 319 17.71 -6.24 -24.72
N GLY A 320 17.38 -7.42 -25.23
CA GLY A 320 17.14 -8.62 -24.41
C GLY A 320 18.27 -8.98 -23.46
N GLN A 321 19.51 -8.70 -23.81
CA GLN A 321 20.70 -9.01 -23.00
C GLN A 321 21.40 -7.77 -22.41
N LEU A 322 20.88 -6.58 -22.64
CA LEU A 322 21.44 -5.35 -22.07
C LEU A 322 21.10 -5.25 -20.58
N ASP A 323 22.05 -4.73 -19.82
CA ASP A 323 21.85 -4.44 -18.39
C ASP A 323 21.00 -3.16 -18.17
N PRO A 324 20.60 -2.87 -16.92
CA PRO A 324 19.74 -1.71 -16.62
C PRO A 324 20.37 -0.36 -17.04
N ASP A 325 21.68 -0.16 -16.89
CA ASP A 325 22.36 1.08 -17.27
C ASP A 325 22.36 1.27 -18.78
N GLN A 326 22.65 0.22 -19.54
CA GLN A 326 22.63 0.25 -21.01
C GLN A 326 21.20 0.53 -21.53
N ARG A 327 20.17 -0.06 -20.91
CA ARG A 327 18.77 0.24 -21.26
C ARG A 327 18.37 1.67 -20.88
N ARG A 328 18.85 2.16 -19.74
CA ARG A 328 18.65 3.54 -19.30
C ARG A 328 19.28 4.55 -20.29
N ALA A 329 20.50 4.30 -20.75
CA ALA A 329 21.15 5.11 -21.78
C ALA A 329 20.36 5.18 -23.11
N LEU A 330 19.57 4.12 -23.43
CA LEU A 330 18.65 4.12 -24.56
C LEU A 330 17.32 4.83 -24.30
N GLY A 331 17.05 5.23 -23.05
CA GLY A 331 15.87 5.95 -22.63
C GLY A 331 14.78 5.09 -21.99
N LEU A 332 15.09 3.86 -21.55
CA LEU A 332 14.18 3.06 -20.73
C LEU A 332 14.40 3.40 -19.24
N HIS A 333 13.36 3.86 -18.57
CA HIS A 333 13.40 4.15 -17.15
C HIS A 333 12.40 3.25 -16.42
N PHE A 334 12.71 2.93 -15.15
CA PHE A 334 11.94 1.97 -14.38
C PHE A 334 11.71 2.46 -12.94
N VAL A 335 10.45 2.39 -12.50
CA VAL A 335 10.06 2.59 -11.09
C VAL A 335 9.58 1.26 -10.54
N PRO A 336 10.35 0.61 -9.66
CA PRO A 336 9.96 -0.67 -9.05
C PRO A 336 8.87 -0.50 -8.00
N GLU A 337 8.24 -1.62 -7.65
CA GLU A 337 7.27 -1.70 -6.55
C GLU A 337 7.94 -1.46 -5.18
N GLU A 338 9.11 -2.06 -4.98
CA GLU A 338 9.89 -1.92 -3.75
C GLU A 338 10.59 -0.57 -3.71
N ARG A 339 9.98 0.37 -3.00
CA ARG A 339 10.47 1.76 -2.91
C ARG A 339 11.81 1.88 -2.22
N LEU A 340 11.97 1.17 -1.09
CA LEU A 340 13.23 1.09 -0.34
C LEU A 340 13.95 -0.23 -0.63
N GLY A 341 15.24 -0.16 -0.84
CA GLY A 341 16.11 -1.29 -1.18
C GLY A 341 16.32 -1.45 -2.68
N ARG A 342 15.28 -1.23 -3.51
CA ARG A 342 15.37 -1.32 -4.97
C ARG A 342 15.17 0.03 -5.66
N GLY A 343 14.10 0.76 -5.33
CA GLY A 343 13.82 2.10 -5.89
C GLY A 343 14.73 3.19 -5.32
N ALA A 344 15.04 3.11 -4.04
CA ALA A 344 15.95 4.03 -3.33
C ALA A 344 16.75 3.29 -2.26
N VAL A 345 17.97 3.75 -2.02
CA VAL A 345 18.81 3.31 -0.90
C VAL A 345 18.33 4.03 0.37
N PRO A 346 17.89 3.31 1.41
CA PRO A 346 17.19 3.90 2.56
C PRO A 346 17.99 4.98 3.30
N SER A 347 19.28 4.75 3.50
CA SER A 347 20.18 5.63 4.27
C SER A 347 20.71 6.83 3.50
N LEU A 348 20.63 6.82 2.17
CA LEU A 348 21.07 7.93 1.32
C LEU A 348 20.04 9.06 1.29
N SER A 349 20.53 10.29 1.11
CA SER A 349 19.68 11.46 0.93
C SER A 349 18.92 11.38 -0.42
N LEU A 350 17.89 12.20 -0.58
CA LEU A 350 17.15 12.28 -1.83
C LEU A 350 18.06 12.72 -2.98
N ALA A 351 18.95 13.69 -2.75
CA ALA A 351 19.95 14.12 -3.73
C ALA A 351 20.91 12.99 -4.11
N GLN A 352 21.39 12.20 -3.15
CA GLN A 352 22.24 11.04 -3.42
C GLN A 352 21.49 9.92 -4.16
N ASN A 353 20.21 9.70 -3.85
CA ASN A 353 19.37 8.76 -4.58
C ASN A 353 19.09 9.20 -6.03
N LEU A 354 19.11 10.52 -6.30
CA LEU A 354 19.04 11.05 -7.67
C LEU A 354 20.30 10.70 -8.48
N LEU A 355 21.48 10.72 -7.86
CA LEU A 355 22.75 10.36 -8.49
C LEU A 355 22.73 8.93 -9.05
N LEU A 356 22.12 7.97 -8.33
CA LEU A 356 22.09 6.55 -8.74
C LEU A 356 21.46 6.33 -10.12
N THR A 357 20.61 7.26 -10.58
CA THR A 357 19.92 7.14 -11.88
C THR A 357 20.31 8.22 -12.87
N ARG A 358 21.23 9.17 -12.50
CA ARG A 358 21.64 10.31 -13.33
C ARG A 358 23.14 10.58 -13.27
N HIS A 359 23.97 9.59 -12.94
CA HIS A 359 25.41 9.79 -12.78
C HIS A 359 26.09 10.40 -14.02
N GLU A 360 25.68 10.00 -15.24
CA GLU A 360 26.23 10.55 -16.49
C GLU A 360 25.88 12.04 -16.69
N ALA A 361 24.67 12.44 -16.31
CA ALA A 361 24.20 13.82 -16.51
C ALA A 361 24.81 14.82 -15.51
N VAL A 362 25.35 14.35 -14.38
CA VAL A 362 25.89 15.19 -13.31
C VAL A 362 27.41 15.01 -13.11
N SER A 363 28.05 14.14 -13.91
CA SER A 363 29.49 13.97 -13.95
C SER A 363 30.08 14.79 -15.10
N SER A 364 31.11 15.60 -14.83
CA SER A 364 31.90 16.19 -15.92
C SER A 364 32.72 15.09 -16.57
N ASN A 365 32.66 14.98 -17.92
CA ASN A 365 33.55 14.08 -18.66
C ASN A 365 34.99 14.46 -18.40
N GLY A 366 35.72 13.64 -17.64
CA GLY A 366 37.15 13.83 -17.44
C GLY A 366 37.89 13.65 -18.75
N VAL A 367 38.72 14.60 -19.12
CA VAL A 367 39.63 14.50 -20.28
C VAL A 367 40.73 13.50 -19.88
N GLY A 368 40.93 12.44 -20.64
CA GLY A 368 42.04 11.50 -20.46
C GLY A 368 41.83 10.37 -19.45
N GLY A 369 40.57 9.90 -19.21
CA GLY A 369 40.29 8.71 -18.40
C GLY A 369 40.38 8.93 -16.87
N VAL A 370 40.43 10.16 -16.41
CA VAL A 370 40.33 10.55 -15.01
C VAL A 370 38.85 10.64 -14.62
N VAL A 371 38.46 10.06 -13.47
CA VAL A 371 37.12 10.12 -12.91
C VAL A 371 36.62 11.57 -12.90
N GLY A 372 35.50 11.87 -13.56
CA GLY A 372 34.92 13.20 -13.61
C GLY A 372 34.44 13.66 -12.23
N TRP A 373 34.45 14.97 -11.98
CA TRP A 373 33.95 15.54 -10.74
C TRP A 373 32.42 15.49 -10.73
N LEU A 374 31.83 15.05 -9.62
CA LEU A 374 30.39 15.12 -9.40
C LEU A 374 29.97 16.53 -9.01
N ASN A 375 28.97 17.08 -9.69
CA ASN A 375 28.36 18.35 -9.33
C ASN A 375 27.28 18.16 -8.27
N LEU A 376 27.69 18.08 -6.99
CA LEU A 376 26.78 17.88 -5.87
C LEU A 376 25.73 19.01 -5.73
N HIS A 377 26.11 20.24 -6.07
CA HIS A 377 25.18 21.38 -6.03
C HIS A 377 24.05 21.21 -7.05
N SER A 378 24.37 20.76 -8.27
CA SER A 378 23.36 20.44 -9.28
C SER A 378 22.41 19.34 -8.81
N LEU A 379 22.91 18.30 -8.15
CA LEU A 379 22.07 17.24 -7.57
C LEU A 379 21.10 17.75 -6.51
N GLN A 380 21.57 18.61 -5.62
CA GLN A 380 20.72 19.23 -4.60
C GLN A 380 19.63 20.10 -5.22
N THR A 381 19.98 20.90 -6.21
CA THR A 381 19.02 21.75 -6.93
C THR A 381 17.97 20.89 -7.65
N GLN A 382 18.37 19.88 -8.43
CA GLN A 382 17.45 19.00 -9.12
C GLN A 382 16.54 18.22 -8.15
N ALA A 383 17.07 17.76 -7.02
CA ALA A 383 16.26 17.09 -5.99
C ALA A 383 15.25 18.08 -5.36
N ALA A 384 15.65 19.33 -5.11
CA ALA A 384 14.75 20.36 -4.61
C ALA A 384 13.62 20.68 -5.61
N ASP A 385 13.92 20.75 -6.91
CA ASP A 385 12.94 20.97 -7.97
C ASP A 385 11.93 19.83 -8.05
N ILE A 386 12.38 18.56 -7.94
CA ILE A 386 11.49 17.39 -7.88
C ILE A 386 10.60 17.45 -6.64
N ILE A 387 11.17 17.77 -5.47
CA ILE A 387 10.43 17.90 -4.21
C ILE A 387 9.32 18.96 -4.37
N ALA A 388 9.64 20.11 -4.94
CA ALA A 388 8.68 21.20 -5.14
C ALA A 388 7.60 20.84 -6.18
N LYS A 389 8.02 20.37 -7.37
CA LYS A 389 7.13 20.06 -8.50
C LYS A 389 6.12 18.96 -8.17
N TYR A 390 6.57 17.89 -7.51
CA TYR A 390 5.72 16.75 -7.16
C TYR A 390 5.13 16.85 -5.74
N LYS A 391 5.28 18.02 -5.09
CA LYS A 391 4.74 18.28 -3.75
C LYS A 391 5.12 17.19 -2.74
N VAL A 392 6.39 16.80 -2.72
CA VAL A 392 6.94 15.79 -1.81
C VAL A 392 7.10 16.42 -0.43
N LYS A 393 6.47 15.85 0.59
CA LYS A 393 6.68 16.29 1.98
C LYS A 393 7.97 15.65 2.50
N ALA A 394 9.08 16.38 2.44
CA ALA A 394 10.40 15.99 2.91
C ALA A 394 11.08 17.17 3.62
N GLY A 395 12.06 16.88 4.46
CA GLY A 395 12.92 17.89 5.11
C GLY A 395 13.95 18.55 4.19
N GLY A 396 13.79 18.40 2.87
CA GLY A 396 14.71 18.93 1.85
C GLY A 396 15.49 17.84 1.10
N PRO A 397 16.38 18.23 0.17
CA PRO A 397 17.19 17.30 -0.63
C PRO A 397 18.10 16.38 0.17
N ASP A 398 18.50 16.80 1.37
CA ASP A 398 19.38 16.06 2.26
C ASP A 398 18.63 15.06 3.18
N ALA A 399 17.29 15.05 3.13
CA ALA A 399 16.49 14.08 3.89
C ALA A 399 16.79 12.66 3.42
N ALA A 400 17.04 11.73 4.35
CA ALA A 400 17.23 10.32 4.04
C ALA A 400 15.94 9.71 3.46
N ALA A 401 16.04 8.86 2.43
CA ALA A 401 14.88 8.26 1.78
C ALA A 401 13.95 7.52 2.75
N GLN A 402 14.51 6.82 3.75
CA GLN A 402 13.76 6.12 4.79
C GLN A 402 12.97 7.02 5.74
N SER A 403 13.24 8.32 5.77
CA SER A 403 12.51 9.28 6.60
C SER A 403 11.18 9.72 5.99
N LEU A 404 10.95 9.40 4.71
CA LEU A 404 9.72 9.77 4.02
C LEU A 404 8.63 8.72 4.24
N SER A 405 7.37 9.18 4.23
CA SER A 405 6.24 8.25 4.11
C SER A 405 6.26 7.57 2.72
N GLY A 406 5.68 6.37 2.63
CA GLY A 406 5.64 5.61 1.37
C GLY A 406 5.10 6.42 0.19
N GLY A 407 4.02 7.20 0.37
CA GLY A 407 3.46 8.04 -0.68
C GLY A 407 4.37 9.20 -1.10
N ASN A 408 5.11 9.82 -0.16
CA ASN A 408 6.06 10.88 -0.51
C ASN A 408 7.30 10.32 -1.21
N LEU A 409 7.80 9.16 -0.78
CA LEU A 409 8.90 8.48 -1.47
C LEU A 409 8.47 8.08 -2.89
N GLN A 410 7.25 7.55 -3.08
CA GLN A 410 6.74 7.20 -4.41
C GLN A 410 6.66 8.41 -5.34
N LYS A 411 6.15 9.54 -4.86
CA LYS A 411 6.13 10.78 -5.64
C LYS A 411 7.54 11.23 -6.05
N PHE A 412 8.50 11.11 -5.15
CA PHE A 412 9.90 11.43 -5.46
C PHE A 412 10.48 10.49 -6.52
N LEU A 413 10.28 9.17 -6.38
CA LEU A 413 10.79 8.17 -7.33
C LEU A 413 10.17 8.34 -8.72
N VAL A 414 8.86 8.50 -8.81
CA VAL A 414 8.17 8.75 -10.08
C VAL A 414 8.64 10.07 -10.68
N GLY A 415 8.72 11.15 -9.89
CA GLY A 415 9.23 12.44 -10.32
C GLY A 415 10.67 12.37 -10.82
N ARG A 416 11.54 11.64 -10.12
CA ARG A 416 12.93 11.40 -10.52
C ARG A 416 13.03 10.81 -11.92
N GLU A 417 12.24 9.80 -12.22
CA GLU A 417 12.29 9.14 -13.52
C GLU A 417 11.61 9.96 -14.64
N ILE A 418 10.53 10.67 -14.33
CA ILE A 418 9.86 11.57 -15.29
C ILE A 418 10.79 12.76 -15.69
N GLU A 419 11.46 13.39 -14.71
CA GLU A 419 12.38 14.51 -14.98
C GLU A 419 13.64 14.10 -15.73
N ALA A 420 13.88 12.82 -15.92
CA ALA A 420 14.92 12.29 -16.80
C ALA A 420 14.50 12.24 -18.26
N ALA A 421 13.28 12.66 -18.61
CA ALA A 421 12.71 12.65 -19.96
C ALA A 421 12.83 11.31 -20.70
N PRO A 422 12.26 10.21 -20.15
CA PRO A 422 12.38 8.89 -20.73
C PRO A 422 11.66 8.77 -22.06
N LYS A 423 12.14 7.86 -22.94
CA LYS A 423 11.39 7.40 -24.12
C LYS A 423 10.34 6.35 -23.74
N LEU A 424 10.68 5.52 -22.76
CA LEU A 424 9.83 4.51 -22.17
C LEU A 424 9.94 4.59 -20.63
N LEU A 425 8.83 4.76 -19.96
CA LEU A 425 8.74 4.62 -18.51
C LEU A 425 7.94 3.39 -18.16
N ILE A 426 8.54 2.46 -17.41
CA ILE A 426 7.89 1.31 -16.83
C ILE A 426 7.67 1.60 -15.33
N VAL A 427 6.42 1.45 -14.86
CA VAL A 427 6.08 1.72 -13.46
C VAL A 427 5.32 0.53 -12.90
N SER A 428 5.86 -0.07 -11.83
CA SER A 428 5.17 -1.11 -11.06
C SER A 428 4.44 -0.51 -9.89
N GLN A 429 3.16 -0.85 -9.74
CA GLN A 429 2.30 -0.49 -8.61
C GLN A 429 2.37 1.02 -8.27
N PRO A 430 2.13 1.93 -9.22
CA PRO A 430 2.38 3.37 -9.04
C PRO A 430 1.61 3.99 -7.88
N THR A 431 0.42 3.47 -7.58
CA THR A 431 -0.51 3.99 -6.57
C THR A 431 -0.60 3.12 -5.32
N TRP A 432 0.06 1.97 -5.29
CA TRP A 432 -0.04 1.05 -4.15
C TRP A 432 0.46 1.67 -2.83
N GLY A 433 -0.37 1.58 -1.79
CA GLY A 433 -0.04 2.09 -0.45
C GLY A 433 0.27 3.60 -0.39
N VAL A 434 -0.27 4.40 -1.34
CA VAL A 434 -0.25 5.86 -1.28
C VAL A 434 -1.66 6.38 -0.98
N ASP A 435 -1.74 7.61 -0.47
CA ASP A 435 -3.03 8.27 -0.24
C ASP A 435 -3.69 8.70 -1.56
N VAL A 436 -5.01 8.97 -1.51
CA VAL A 436 -5.82 9.34 -2.69
C VAL A 436 -5.25 10.57 -3.40
N GLY A 437 -4.76 11.57 -2.64
CA GLY A 437 -4.18 12.78 -3.20
C GLY A 437 -2.86 12.51 -3.92
N ALA A 438 -1.99 11.68 -3.35
CA ALA A 438 -0.74 11.26 -3.99
C ALA A 438 -1.02 10.40 -5.23
N ALA A 439 -1.98 9.47 -5.17
CA ALA A 439 -2.38 8.65 -6.31
C ALA A 439 -2.86 9.50 -7.49
N ALA A 440 -3.73 10.50 -7.25
CA ALA A 440 -4.20 11.42 -8.27
C ALA A 440 -3.05 12.23 -8.91
N GLN A 441 -2.09 12.71 -8.10
CA GLN A 441 -0.92 13.43 -8.59
C GLN A 441 -0.01 12.54 -9.47
N ILE A 442 0.22 11.29 -9.07
CA ILE A 442 1.03 10.33 -9.83
C ILE A 442 0.34 10.00 -11.15
N ARG A 443 -0.96 9.70 -11.14
CA ARG A 443 -1.74 9.45 -12.37
C ARG A 443 -1.69 10.64 -13.33
N ALA A 444 -1.89 11.86 -12.83
CA ALA A 444 -1.79 13.07 -13.62
C ALA A 444 -0.39 13.27 -14.23
N ALA A 445 0.68 12.98 -13.48
CA ALA A 445 2.05 13.07 -13.96
C ALA A 445 2.36 12.06 -15.08
N LEU A 446 1.87 10.80 -14.93
CA LEU A 446 2.01 9.76 -15.95
C LEU A 446 1.25 10.11 -17.23
N LEU A 447 0.02 10.65 -17.12
CA LEU A 447 -0.74 11.12 -18.28
C LEU A 447 -0.07 12.30 -18.98
N ALA A 448 0.47 13.27 -18.22
CA ALA A 448 1.22 14.38 -18.79
C ALA A 448 2.49 13.90 -19.53
N LEU A 449 3.18 12.89 -18.98
CA LEU A 449 4.34 12.27 -19.63
C LEU A 449 3.95 11.57 -20.94
N ARG A 450 2.83 10.84 -20.96
CA ARG A 450 2.25 10.27 -22.18
C ARG A 450 1.94 11.37 -23.21
N ASP A 451 1.29 12.44 -22.79
CA ASP A 451 0.91 13.54 -23.69
C ASP A 451 2.14 14.26 -24.27
N ALA A 452 3.28 14.20 -23.57
CA ALA A 452 4.57 14.65 -24.10
C ALA A 452 5.23 13.66 -25.08
N GLY A 453 4.58 12.53 -25.40
CA GLY A 453 5.04 11.54 -26.38
C GLY A 453 5.82 10.36 -25.81
N CYS A 454 5.97 10.26 -24.49
CA CYS A 454 6.60 9.09 -23.85
C CYS A 454 5.71 7.85 -23.93
N ALA A 455 6.31 6.69 -24.16
CA ALA A 455 5.65 5.39 -23.98
C ALA A 455 5.60 5.05 -22.48
N VAL A 456 4.45 4.64 -21.97
CA VAL A 456 4.30 4.30 -20.55
C VAL A 456 3.73 2.89 -20.41
N LEU A 457 4.42 2.04 -19.64
CA LEU A 457 3.94 0.71 -19.26
C LEU A 457 3.66 0.69 -17.76
N VAL A 458 2.43 0.46 -17.39
CA VAL A 458 2.00 0.36 -15.99
C VAL A 458 1.68 -1.09 -15.66
N VAL A 459 2.24 -1.61 -14.58
CA VAL A 459 1.88 -2.92 -14.02
C VAL A 459 1.17 -2.66 -12.69
N SER A 460 -0.08 -3.10 -12.56
CA SER A 460 -0.88 -2.86 -11.36
C SER A 460 -1.81 -4.02 -11.03
N GLU A 461 -2.04 -4.22 -9.75
CA GLU A 461 -3.11 -5.08 -9.22
C GLU A 461 -4.43 -4.31 -9.08
N GLU A 462 -4.36 -2.98 -9.01
CA GLU A 462 -5.53 -2.10 -8.95
C GLU A 462 -6.06 -1.87 -10.36
N LEU A 463 -7.38 -2.06 -10.53
CA LEU A 463 -8.07 -1.90 -11.81
C LEU A 463 -8.71 -0.51 -11.96
N ASP A 464 -8.69 0.33 -10.89
CA ASP A 464 -9.33 1.66 -10.82
C ASP A 464 -8.39 2.81 -11.24
#